data_3a28c1f822b4843c81276dfc81efce9f
#
_entry.id   3a28c1f822b4843c81276dfc81efce9f
#
_cell.length_a   1.000
_cell.length_b   1.000
_cell.length_c   1.000
_cell.angle_alpha   90.00
_cell.angle_beta   90.00
_cell.angle_gamma   90.00
#
_symmetry.space_group_name_H-M   'P 1'
#
loop_
_entity.id
_entity.type
_entity.pdbx_description
1 polymer ?
#
loop_
_entity_poly.entity_id
_entity_poly.type
_entity_poly.pdbx_seq_one_letter_code
_entity_poly.pdbx_strand_id
1 'polypeptide(L)'
;MNVRQRASIYQTIERLLRDGQISVKETLRETGKPDRTVYEITNEGREILIEWIREVLSTPIQEFPNFPVAISYISLLSPHDALEKLEQRIDVLEKTVQQIDNNLQTYKSLIPRLFMLESEYQKTVLAAELEWVRSASEDIRNGSLFWNDEWLSDIAERLTSKEE
;
A
#
# COMPACT_ATOMS: atom_id res chain seq x y z
N MET A 1 7.25 -2.25 -16.52
CA MET A 1 6.34 -1.10 -16.29
C MET A 1 5.18 -1.17 -17.29
N ASN A 2 3.93 -1.26 -16.82
CA ASN A 2 2.74 -1.50 -17.66
C ASN A 2 2.38 -0.23 -18.47
N VAL A 3 1.79 -0.39 -19.67
CA VAL A 3 1.39 0.72 -20.57
C VAL A 3 0.43 1.71 -19.85
N ARG A 4 -0.48 1.22 -19.01
CA ARG A 4 -1.38 2.05 -18.19
C ARG A 4 -0.63 2.96 -17.21
N GLN A 5 0.43 2.46 -16.58
CA GLN A 5 1.26 3.25 -15.66
C GLN A 5 2.04 4.35 -16.38
N ARG A 6 2.51 4.09 -17.61
CA ARG A 6 3.18 5.12 -18.44
C ARG A 6 2.23 6.25 -18.81
N ALA A 7 1.03 5.93 -19.27
CA ALA A 7 0.02 6.94 -19.60
C ALA A 7 -0.33 7.84 -18.39
N SER A 8 -0.48 7.25 -17.21
CA SER A 8 -0.75 7.98 -15.96
C SER A 8 0.39 8.94 -15.59
N ILE A 9 1.65 8.54 -15.76
CA ILE A 9 2.82 9.40 -15.48
C ILE A 9 2.82 10.61 -16.42
N TYR A 10 2.65 10.42 -17.72
CA TYR A 10 2.63 11.52 -18.69
C TYR A 10 1.48 12.50 -18.43
N GLN A 11 0.28 12.00 -18.15
CA GLN A 11 -0.86 12.84 -17.77
C GLN A 11 -0.59 13.66 -16.50
N THR A 12 0.08 13.07 -15.52
CA THR A 12 0.47 13.77 -14.30
C THR A 12 1.48 14.87 -14.59
N ILE A 13 2.51 14.60 -15.41
CA ILE A 13 3.51 15.59 -15.82
C ILE A 13 2.84 16.74 -16.58
N GLU A 14 1.96 16.45 -17.56
CA GLU A 14 1.23 17.47 -18.31
C GLU A 14 0.39 18.36 -17.41
N ARG A 15 -0.29 17.78 -16.41
CA ARG A 15 -1.06 18.53 -15.42
C ARG A 15 -0.15 19.43 -14.59
N LEU A 16 0.95 18.93 -14.06
CA LEU A 16 1.88 19.70 -13.25
C LEU A 16 2.53 20.85 -14.04
N LEU A 17 2.82 20.65 -15.34
CA LEU A 17 3.31 21.69 -16.24
C LEU A 17 2.23 22.77 -16.47
N ARG A 18 1.00 22.37 -16.80
CA ARG A 18 -0.12 23.26 -17.02
C ARG A 18 -0.43 24.11 -15.78
N ASP A 19 -0.35 23.48 -14.60
CA ASP A 19 -0.64 24.11 -13.31
C ASP A 19 0.57 24.90 -12.77
N GLY A 20 1.68 25.04 -13.55
CA GLY A 20 2.86 25.83 -13.21
C GLY A 20 3.71 25.27 -12.04
N GLN A 21 3.45 24.02 -11.61
CA GLN A 21 4.14 23.43 -10.46
C GLN A 21 5.52 22.87 -10.81
N ILE A 22 5.75 22.50 -12.07
CA ILE A 22 7.04 22.14 -12.63
C ILE A 22 7.30 22.90 -13.92
N SER A 23 8.56 23.01 -14.31
CA SER A 23 8.99 23.57 -15.59
C SER A 23 9.97 22.61 -16.29
N VAL A 24 10.11 22.75 -17.61
CA VAL A 24 11.15 22.04 -18.35
C VAL A 24 12.48 22.73 -18.08
N LYS A 25 13.42 21.99 -17.49
CA LYS A 25 14.78 22.47 -17.27
C LYS A 25 15.61 22.36 -18.53
N GLU A 26 15.62 21.19 -19.15
CA GLU A 26 16.37 20.92 -20.36
C GLU A 26 15.82 19.69 -21.11
N THR A 27 16.14 19.61 -22.39
CA THR A 27 15.90 18.39 -23.19
C THR A 27 17.23 17.87 -23.72
N LEU A 28 17.63 16.70 -23.20
CA LEU A 28 18.85 16.02 -23.59
C LEU A 28 18.60 15.20 -24.86
N ARG A 29 19.39 15.44 -25.90
CA ARG A 29 19.36 14.69 -27.15
C ARG A 29 20.68 13.95 -27.34
N GLU A 30 20.63 12.63 -27.30
CA GLU A 30 21.78 11.78 -27.57
C GLU A 30 21.53 10.99 -28.85
N THR A 31 22.54 10.96 -29.74
CA THR A 31 22.45 10.20 -31.01
C THR A 31 22.14 8.73 -30.73
N GLY A 32 21.02 8.23 -31.30
CA GLY A 32 20.61 6.82 -31.15
C GLY A 32 19.82 6.50 -29.91
N LYS A 33 19.46 7.49 -29.06
CA LYS A 33 18.58 7.31 -27.91
C LYS A 33 17.35 8.22 -28.03
N PRO A 34 16.22 7.86 -27.40
CA PRO A 34 15.06 8.73 -27.30
C PRO A 34 15.40 10.03 -26.55
N ASP A 35 14.81 11.16 -26.96
CA ASP A 35 14.92 12.42 -26.25
C ASP A 35 14.50 12.26 -24.78
N ARG A 36 15.28 12.85 -23.88
CA ARG A 36 15.04 12.85 -22.45
C ARG A 36 14.79 14.28 -21.95
N THR A 37 13.56 14.55 -21.52
CA THR A 37 13.20 15.83 -20.90
C THR A 37 13.44 15.77 -19.39
N VAL A 38 14.15 16.76 -18.88
CA VAL A 38 14.40 16.95 -17.45
C VAL A 38 13.49 18.07 -16.97
N TYR A 39 12.76 17.81 -15.89
CA TYR A 39 11.87 18.78 -15.26
C TYR A 39 12.46 19.23 -13.94
N GLU A 40 12.10 20.44 -13.52
CA GLU A 40 12.42 20.98 -12.19
C GLU A 40 11.16 21.56 -11.54
N ILE A 41 11.10 21.49 -10.22
CA ILE A 41 10.01 22.07 -9.45
C ILE A 41 10.14 23.59 -9.43
N THR A 42 9.05 24.32 -9.66
CA THR A 42 8.99 25.77 -9.53
C THR A 42 8.90 26.21 -8.06
N ASN A 43 9.05 27.51 -7.78
CA ASN A 43 8.82 28.03 -6.42
C ASN A 43 7.39 27.79 -5.95
N GLU A 44 6.40 28.04 -6.83
CA GLU A 44 4.98 27.75 -6.55
C GLU A 44 4.73 26.27 -6.28
N GLY A 45 5.27 25.38 -7.13
CA GLY A 45 5.17 23.93 -6.91
C GLY A 45 5.80 23.49 -5.61
N ARG A 46 6.91 24.13 -5.18
CA ARG A 46 7.57 23.86 -3.90
C ARG A 46 6.71 24.27 -2.71
N GLU A 47 6.04 25.42 -2.77
CA GLU A 47 5.15 25.89 -1.71
C GLU A 47 3.96 24.96 -1.56
N ILE A 48 3.33 24.56 -2.68
CA ILE A 48 2.22 23.58 -2.69
C ILE A 48 2.66 22.23 -2.11
N LEU A 49 3.84 21.74 -2.49
CA LEU A 49 4.37 20.47 -1.97
C LEU A 49 4.60 20.54 -0.46
N ILE A 50 5.17 21.64 0.05
CA ILE A 50 5.42 21.81 1.48
C ILE A 50 4.10 21.84 2.25
N GLU A 51 3.08 22.52 1.75
CA GLU A 51 1.76 22.59 2.39
C GLU A 51 1.09 21.24 2.42
N TRP A 52 1.12 20.51 1.30
CA TRP A 52 0.62 19.12 1.24
C TRP A 52 1.34 18.19 2.23
N ILE A 53 2.68 18.30 2.35
CA ILE A 53 3.44 17.50 3.34
C ILE A 53 2.98 17.82 4.76
N ARG A 54 2.78 19.10 5.11
CA ARG A 54 2.28 19.50 6.43
C ARG A 54 0.91 18.90 6.74
N GLU A 55 0.00 18.97 5.78
CA GLU A 55 -1.34 18.40 5.92
C GLU A 55 -1.29 16.89 6.14
N VAL A 56 -0.59 16.14 5.29
CA VAL A 56 -0.49 14.69 5.37
C VAL A 56 0.21 14.22 6.64
N LEU A 57 1.23 14.96 7.12
CA LEU A 57 1.91 14.62 8.36
C LEU A 57 1.05 14.90 9.61
N SER A 58 0.14 15.88 9.56
CA SER A 58 -0.68 16.27 10.71
C SER A 58 -2.03 15.58 10.77
N THR A 59 -2.57 15.16 9.63
CA THR A 59 -3.94 14.66 9.52
C THR A 59 -3.96 13.27 8.89
N PRO A 60 -4.36 12.22 9.64
CA PRO A 60 -4.53 10.90 9.06
C PRO A 60 -5.61 10.91 7.97
N ILE A 61 -5.25 10.51 6.78
CA ILE A 61 -6.19 10.34 5.67
C ILE A 61 -6.74 8.91 5.72
N GLN A 62 -8.06 8.77 5.62
CA GLN A 62 -8.66 7.46 5.52
C GLN A 62 -8.38 6.88 4.12
N GLU A 63 -7.49 5.92 4.07
CA GLU A 63 -7.23 5.12 2.88
C GLU A 63 -8.18 3.91 2.86
N PHE A 64 -8.54 3.46 1.65
CA PHE A 64 -9.37 2.27 1.45
C PHE A 64 -8.55 1.17 0.75
N PRO A 65 -7.61 0.53 1.46
CA PRO A 65 -6.80 -0.54 0.87
C PRO A 65 -7.68 -1.76 0.56
N ASN A 66 -7.31 -2.50 -0.50
CA ASN A 66 -8.10 -3.65 -0.97
C ASN A 66 -8.15 -4.81 0.03
N PHE A 67 -7.13 -4.98 0.87
CA PHE A 67 -7.06 -6.11 1.79
C PHE A 67 -8.14 -6.08 2.88
N PRO A 68 -8.38 -4.98 3.63
CA PRO A 68 -9.51 -4.87 4.54
C PRO A 68 -10.87 -5.12 3.88
N VAL A 69 -11.04 -4.65 2.63
CA VAL A 69 -12.27 -4.93 1.87
C VAL A 69 -12.40 -6.42 1.59
N ALA A 70 -11.33 -7.10 1.17
CA ALA A 70 -11.36 -8.55 0.95
C ALA A 70 -11.67 -9.33 2.24
N ILE A 71 -11.13 -8.89 3.39
CA ILE A 71 -11.44 -9.47 4.71
C ILE A 71 -12.94 -9.35 5.03
N SER A 72 -13.58 -8.21 4.72
CA SER A 72 -15.01 -8.02 4.97
C SER A 72 -15.90 -9.02 4.22
N TYR A 73 -15.38 -9.62 3.17
CA TYR A 73 -16.07 -10.62 2.35
C TYR A 73 -15.42 -12.01 2.44
N ILE A 74 -14.59 -12.28 3.43
CA ILE A 74 -13.84 -13.55 3.55
C ILE A 74 -14.78 -14.76 3.66
N SER A 75 -15.97 -14.58 4.23
CA SER A 75 -16.98 -15.61 4.37
C SER A 75 -17.56 -16.15 3.04
N LEU A 76 -17.29 -15.47 1.91
CA LEU A 76 -17.61 -16.00 0.58
C LEU A 76 -16.68 -17.15 0.14
N LEU A 77 -15.53 -17.29 0.80
CA LEU A 77 -14.62 -18.42 0.62
C LEU A 77 -14.92 -19.49 1.67
N SER A 78 -14.58 -20.75 1.39
CA SER A 78 -14.52 -21.75 2.45
C SER A 78 -13.40 -21.41 3.44
N PRO A 79 -13.49 -21.83 4.73
CA PRO A 79 -12.40 -21.64 5.68
C PRO A 79 -11.05 -22.19 5.19
N HIS A 80 -11.07 -23.30 4.47
CA HIS A 80 -9.87 -23.90 3.90
C HIS A 80 -9.24 -23.04 2.80
N ASP A 81 -10.04 -22.52 1.86
CA ASP A 81 -9.54 -21.64 0.80
C ASP A 81 -9.04 -20.30 1.36
N ALA A 82 -9.78 -19.72 2.32
CA ALA A 82 -9.36 -18.51 3.02
C ALA A 82 -8.01 -18.70 3.72
N LEU A 83 -7.84 -19.84 4.44
CA LEU A 83 -6.59 -20.17 5.10
C LEU A 83 -5.42 -20.28 4.10
N GLU A 84 -5.62 -21.00 3.00
CA GLU A 84 -4.59 -21.12 1.95
C GLU A 84 -4.16 -19.74 1.41
N LYS A 85 -5.10 -18.81 1.17
CA LYS A 85 -4.77 -17.47 0.67
C LYS A 85 -4.08 -16.60 1.72
N LEU A 86 -4.47 -16.71 2.99
CA LEU A 86 -3.80 -16.02 4.09
C LEU A 86 -2.36 -16.55 4.30
N GLU A 87 -2.12 -17.85 4.19
CA GLU A 87 -0.79 -18.45 4.25
C GLU A 87 0.12 -17.97 3.11
N GLN A 88 -0.40 -17.90 1.88
CA GLN A 88 0.32 -17.30 0.75
C GLN A 88 0.67 -15.84 1.01
N ARG A 89 -0.21 -15.09 1.68
CA ARG A 89 0.04 -13.70 2.07
C ARG A 89 1.13 -13.59 3.13
N ILE A 90 1.14 -14.48 4.12
CA ILE A 90 2.19 -14.58 5.13
C ILE A 90 3.57 -14.71 4.47
N ASP A 91 3.72 -15.65 3.53
CA ASP A 91 4.98 -15.88 2.81
C ASP A 91 5.49 -14.62 2.08
N VAL A 92 4.57 -13.84 1.48
CA VAL A 92 4.92 -12.60 0.78
C VAL A 92 5.33 -11.52 1.76
N LEU A 93 4.57 -11.35 2.85
CA LEU A 93 4.84 -10.34 3.88
C LEU A 93 6.16 -10.61 4.60
N GLU A 94 6.44 -11.87 4.96
CA GLU A 94 7.71 -12.26 5.58
C GLU A 94 8.91 -11.88 4.72
N LYS A 95 8.89 -12.25 3.44
CA LYS A 95 9.96 -11.92 2.48
C LYS A 95 10.13 -10.42 2.34
N THR A 96 9.02 -9.67 2.28
CA THR A 96 9.04 -8.21 2.12
C THR A 96 9.61 -7.52 3.37
N VAL A 97 9.13 -7.89 4.55
CA VAL A 97 9.62 -7.36 5.84
C VAL A 97 11.12 -7.66 6.00
N GLN A 98 11.54 -8.91 5.70
CA GLN A 98 12.94 -9.29 5.77
C GLN A 98 13.82 -8.51 4.79
N GLN A 99 13.34 -8.26 3.57
CA GLN A 99 14.08 -7.46 2.58
C GLN A 99 14.25 -6.02 3.05
N ILE A 100 13.20 -5.40 3.58
CA ILE A 100 13.27 -4.03 4.13
C ILE A 100 14.24 -4.00 5.30
N ASP A 101 14.18 -4.97 6.21
CA ASP A 101 15.08 -5.05 7.36
C ASP A 101 16.54 -5.16 6.92
N ASN A 102 16.85 -6.04 5.99
CA ASN A 102 18.20 -6.20 5.44
C ASN A 102 18.71 -4.89 4.82
N ASN A 103 17.85 -4.17 4.08
CA ASN A 103 18.20 -2.87 3.51
C ASN A 103 18.48 -1.84 4.60
N LEU A 104 17.61 -1.73 5.61
CA LEU A 104 17.79 -0.83 6.75
C LEU A 104 19.11 -1.11 7.48
N GLN A 105 19.44 -2.37 7.74
CA GLN A 105 20.71 -2.75 8.38
C GLN A 105 21.92 -2.39 7.51
N THR A 106 21.86 -2.66 6.21
CA THR A 106 22.94 -2.36 5.26
C THR A 106 23.25 -0.87 5.21
N TYR A 107 22.23 -0.01 5.19
CA TYR A 107 22.40 1.43 5.01
C TYR A 107 22.52 2.22 6.31
N LYS A 108 22.26 1.62 7.46
CA LYS A 108 22.22 2.27 8.79
C LYS A 108 23.48 3.10 9.10
N SER A 109 24.66 2.64 8.65
CA SER A 109 25.94 3.36 8.86
C SER A 109 26.34 4.25 7.68
N LEU A 110 25.62 4.18 6.54
CA LEU A 110 25.99 4.85 5.30
C LEU A 110 25.19 6.12 5.06
N ILE A 111 23.94 6.16 5.52
CA ILE A 111 23.04 7.29 5.29
C ILE A 111 22.36 7.73 6.60
N PRO A 112 22.09 9.04 6.77
CA PRO A 112 21.35 9.53 7.93
C PRO A 112 19.95 8.90 8.03
N ARG A 113 19.50 8.63 9.26
CA ARG A 113 18.19 8.02 9.55
C ARG A 113 17.01 8.75 8.88
N LEU A 114 17.13 10.08 8.69
CA LEU A 114 16.10 10.87 8.01
C LEU A 114 15.68 10.27 6.66
N PHE A 115 16.61 9.71 5.90
CA PHE A 115 16.35 9.10 4.60
C PHE A 115 15.89 7.63 4.68
N MET A 116 15.74 7.09 5.88
CA MET A 116 15.24 5.73 6.14
C MET A 116 13.85 5.72 6.77
N LEU A 117 13.28 6.86 7.16
CA LEU A 117 12.02 6.95 7.89
C LEU A 117 10.86 6.29 7.15
N GLU A 118 10.77 6.44 5.83
CA GLU A 118 9.75 5.76 5.01
C GLU A 118 9.85 4.25 5.11
N SER A 119 11.06 3.70 4.97
CA SER A 119 11.30 2.25 5.08
C SER A 119 11.06 1.72 6.49
N GLU A 120 11.42 2.49 7.53
CA GLU A 120 11.12 2.15 8.93
C GLU A 120 9.61 2.09 9.16
N TYR A 121 8.86 3.09 8.67
CA TYR A 121 7.40 3.12 8.75
C TYR A 121 6.78 1.94 7.99
N GLN A 122 7.18 1.73 6.74
CA GLN A 122 6.68 0.63 5.91
C GLN A 122 6.91 -0.74 6.57
N LYS A 123 8.12 -0.98 7.11
CA LYS A 123 8.42 -2.21 7.85
C LYS A 123 7.46 -2.41 9.03
N THR A 124 7.22 -1.34 9.81
CA THR A 124 6.34 -1.41 10.98
C THR A 124 4.91 -1.77 10.60
N VAL A 125 4.35 -1.14 9.59
CA VAL A 125 2.99 -1.42 9.11
C VAL A 125 2.87 -2.84 8.58
N LEU A 126 3.81 -3.29 7.74
CA LEU A 126 3.80 -4.65 7.19
C LEU A 126 4.03 -5.72 8.25
N ALA A 127 4.84 -5.45 9.27
CA ALA A 127 5.03 -6.37 10.38
C ALA A 127 3.75 -6.51 11.23
N ALA A 128 3.04 -5.41 11.48
CA ALA A 128 1.76 -5.45 12.18
C ALA A 128 0.69 -6.22 11.36
N GLU A 129 0.64 -6.01 10.04
CA GLU A 129 -0.24 -6.79 9.16
C GLU A 129 0.11 -8.28 9.20
N LEU A 130 1.40 -8.63 9.11
CA LEU A 130 1.88 -10.01 9.20
C LEU A 130 1.45 -10.70 10.49
N GLU A 131 1.60 -10.01 11.63
CA GLU A 131 1.17 -10.51 12.94
C GLU A 131 -0.33 -10.80 12.96
N TRP A 132 -1.14 -9.87 12.47
CA TRP A 132 -2.58 -10.03 12.39
C TRP A 132 -2.99 -11.20 11.48
N VAL A 133 -2.39 -11.32 10.29
CA VAL A 133 -2.69 -12.41 9.34
C VAL A 133 -2.31 -13.77 9.92
N ARG A 134 -1.20 -13.87 10.64
CA ARG A 134 -0.80 -15.10 11.34
C ARG A 134 -1.82 -15.48 12.41
N SER A 135 -2.26 -14.52 13.22
CA SER A 135 -3.28 -14.76 14.24
C SER A 135 -4.58 -15.26 13.62
N ALA A 136 -5.09 -14.58 12.60
CA ALA A 136 -6.32 -15.00 11.93
C ALA A 136 -6.19 -16.37 11.27
N SER A 137 -5.04 -16.69 10.66
CA SER A 137 -4.77 -18.00 10.07
C SER A 137 -4.76 -19.11 11.12
N GLU A 138 -4.18 -18.85 12.29
CA GLU A 138 -4.17 -19.82 13.40
C GLU A 138 -5.57 -20.04 13.97
N ASP A 139 -6.38 -18.99 14.08
CA ASP A 139 -7.77 -19.10 14.53
C ASP A 139 -8.63 -19.92 13.57
N ILE A 140 -8.41 -19.78 12.25
CA ILE A 140 -9.08 -20.64 11.26
C ILE A 140 -8.58 -22.08 11.38
N ARG A 141 -7.27 -22.31 11.53
CA ARG A 141 -6.65 -23.64 11.60
C ARG A 141 -7.11 -24.41 12.82
N ASN A 142 -7.22 -23.78 13.96
CA ASN A 142 -7.65 -24.40 15.22
C ASN A 142 -9.17 -24.42 15.41
N GLY A 143 -9.95 -23.81 14.49
CA GLY A 143 -11.41 -23.79 14.50
C GLY A 143 -12.04 -22.76 15.44
N SER A 144 -11.25 -21.88 16.08
CA SER A 144 -11.81 -20.77 16.86
C SER A 144 -12.46 -19.70 15.98
N LEU A 145 -11.99 -19.55 14.75
CA LEU A 145 -12.63 -18.79 13.69
C LEU A 145 -13.15 -19.78 12.62
N PHE A 146 -14.46 -19.95 12.60
CA PHE A 146 -15.13 -20.92 11.72
C PHE A 146 -16.42 -20.33 11.13
N TRP A 147 -16.76 -20.70 9.91
CA TRP A 147 -18.03 -20.42 9.26
C TRP A 147 -18.35 -21.50 8.24
N ASN A 148 -19.64 -21.69 7.97
CA ASN A 148 -20.21 -22.46 6.86
C ASN A 148 -21.56 -21.85 6.48
N ASP A 149 -22.16 -22.34 5.41
CA ASP A 149 -23.42 -21.78 4.89
C ASP A 149 -24.57 -21.87 5.90
N GLU A 150 -24.66 -22.96 6.68
CA GLU A 150 -25.67 -23.15 7.71
C GLU A 150 -25.53 -22.11 8.83
N TRP A 151 -24.29 -21.95 9.35
CA TRP A 151 -23.99 -20.96 10.39
C TRP A 151 -24.24 -19.53 9.91
N LEU A 152 -23.89 -19.22 8.65
CA LEU A 152 -24.12 -17.90 8.06
C LEU A 152 -25.63 -17.61 7.92
N SER A 153 -26.43 -18.59 7.53
CA SER A 153 -27.90 -18.49 7.47
C SER A 153 -28.51 -18.22 8.84
N ASP A 154 -28.10 -18.99 9.85
CA ASP A 154 -28.54 -18.79 11.23
C ASP A 154 -28.23 -17.40 11.76
N ILE A 155 -27.03 -16.89 11.48
CA ILE A 155 -26.64 -15.52 11.89
C ILE A 155 -27.49 -14.47 11.16
N ALA A 156 -27.74 -14.63 9.87
CA ALA A 156 -28.56 -13.71 9.09
C ALA A 156 -30.00 -13.64 9.64
N GLU A 157 -30.63 -14.78 9.96
CA GLU A 157 -31.95 -14.82 10.56
C GLU A 157 -32.01 -14.14 11.94
N ARG A 158 -30.99 -14.35 12.77
CA ARG A 158 -30.89 -13.75 14.12
C ARG A 158 -30.70 -12.24 14.09
N LEU A 159 -30.02 -11.72 13.08
CA LEU A 159 -29.82 -10.27 12.93
C LEU A 159 -31.09 -9.58 12.41
N THR A 160 -31.80 -10.20 11.45
CA THR A 160 -33.06 -9.67 10.91
C THR A 160 -34.19 -9.66 11.95
N SER A 161 -34.26 -10.67 12.84
CA SER A 161 -35.30 -10.75 13.86
C SER A 161 -35.11 -9.80 15.06
N LYS A 162 -34.03 -9.07 15.14
CA LYS A 162 -33.77 -8.06 16.20
C LYS A 162 -34.15 -6.63 15.80
N GLU A 163 -34.50 -6.39 14.54
CA GLU A 163 -34.91 -5.08 14.02
C GLU A 163 -36.45 -4.91 13.99
N GLU A 164 -37.22 -5.94 14.41
CA GLU A 164 -38.67 -5.87 14.69
C GLU A 164 -38.93 -5.69 16.20
#